data_0daeb5079529fd4fa1a4680bdd27c76a
#
_entry.id   0daeb5079529fd4fa1a4680bdd27c76a
#
_cell.length_a   1.000
_cell.length_b   1.000
_cell.length_c   1.000
_cell.angle_alpha   90.00
_cell.angle_beta   90.00
_cell.angle_gamma   90.00
#
_symmetry.space_group_name_H-M   'P 1'
#
loop_
_entity.id
_entity.type
_entity.pdbx_description
1 polymer ?
#
loop_
_entity_poly.entity_id
_entity_poly.type
_entity_poly.pdbx_seq_one_letter_code
_entity_poly.pdbx_strand_id
1 'polypeptide(L)'
;MALAAATALTSCNDDRSYAEMLTKETRATNIFLADQRVVNEIPTDTNFIFKTGPDAPYYRLDEDGNLYMQVLDPGTRGNYAKTDEMIYFRYTRWNLETYAQTGELGEGNGNENNMSSDNTFFRFQNFSLTSSMQWGTGIQMPLTLLPVDAVVNLVVKSQYGFLNEQTYVIPFLFRLRYYRPLT
;
A
#
# COMPACT_ATOMS: atom_id res chain seq x y z
N MET A 1 44.98 43.10 -7.23
CA MET A 1 43.51 43.07 -7.24
C MET A 1 43.10 41.64 -7.33
N ALA A 2 42.64 41.03 -6.18
CA ALA A 2 42.17 39.66 -6.15
C ALA A 2 40.63 39.69 -6.18
N LEU A 3 40.05 39.07 -7.21
CA LEU A 3 38.62 38.97 -7.38
C LEU A 3 38.14 37.72 -6.60
N ALA A 4 37.45 37.92 -5.52
CA ALA A 4 36.81 36.84 -4.74
C ALA A 4 35.51 36.48 -5.44
N ALA A 5 35.43 35.27 -6.04
CA ALA A 5 34.20 34.69 -6.54
C ALA A 5 33.38 34.16 -5.36
N ALA A 6 32.29 34.80 -5.02
CA ALA A 6 31.32 34.29 -4.08
C ALA A 6 30.47 33.22 -4.77
N THR A 7 30.68 31.95 -4.45
CA THR A 7 29.78 30.86 -4.83
C THR A 7 28.55 30.89 -3.94
N ALA A 8 27.43 31.36 -4.48
CA ALA A 8 26.13 31.24 -3.84
C ALA A 8 25.73 29.77 -3.83
N LEU A 9 25.77 29.12 -2.67
CA LEU A 9 25.15 27.82 -2.42
C LEU A 9 23.63 28.06 -2.39
N THR A 10 22.96 27.84 -3.51
CA THR A 10 21.51 27.72 -3.53
C THR A 10 21.15 26.40 -2.82
N SER A 11 20.81 26.52 -1.54
CA SER A 11 20.11 25.48 -0.80
C SER A 11 18.76 25.32 -1.48
N CYS A 12 18.56 24.27 -2.25
CA CYS A 12 17.24 23.83 -2.67
C CYS A 12 16.54 23.27 -1.42
N ASN A 13 15.90 24.13 -0.66
CA ASN A 13 14.85 23.70 0.26
C ASN A 13 13.69 23.25 -0.60
N ASP A 14 13.35 21.97 -0.52
CA ASP A 14 12.21 21.38 -1.21
C ASP A 14 10.94 21.73 -0.40
N ASP A 15 10.64 23.02 -0.29
CA ASP A 15 9.48 23.58 0.41
C ASP A 15 8.20 23.37 -0.42
N ARG A 16 7.92 22.10 -0.80
CA ARG A 16 6.66 21.79 -1.46
C ARG A 16 5.51 21.94 -0.49
N SER A 17 4.47 22.64 -0.94
CA SER A 17 3.23 22.70 -0.18
C SER A 17 2.58 21.31 -0.09
N TYR A 18 1.80 21.07 0.94
CA TYR A 18 1.06 19.82 1.11
C TYR A 18 0.16 19.51 -0.10
N ALA A 19 -0.45 20.54 -0.72
CA ALA A 19 -1.26 20.39 -1.92
C ALA A 19 -0.44 19.90 -3.13
N GLU A 20 0.80 20.37 -3.29
CA GLU A 20 1.70 19.89 -4.34
C GLU A 20 2.11 18.45 -4.11
N MET A 21 2.36 18.05 -2.86
CA MET A 21 2.65 16.66 -2.51
C MET A 21 1.48 15.73 -2.84
N LEU A 22 0.24 16.11 -2.50
CA LEU A 22 -0.98 15.34 -2.86
C LEU A 22 -1.17 15.23 -4.38
N THR A 23 -0.85 16.29 -5.11
CA THR A 23 -0.90 16.28 -6.58
C THR A 23 0.13 15.30 -7.16
N LYS A 24 1.35 15.31 -6.61
CA LYS A 24 2.41 14.40 -7.00
C LYS A 24 2.08 12.95 -6.68
N GLU A 25 1.55 12.68 -5.49
CA GLU A 25 1.06 11.37 -5.07
C GLU A 25 0.01 10.81 -6.05
N THR A 26 -1.00 11.63 -6.34
CA THR A 26 -2.06 11.25 -7.28
C THR A 26 -1.51 10.96 -8.67
N ARG A 27 -0.59 11.79 -9.15
CA ARG A 27 0.07 11.59 -10.44
C ARG A 27 0.87 10.28 -10.47
N ALA A 28 1.66 10.00 -9.43
CA ALA A 28 2.46 8.77 -9.35
C ALA A 28 1.58 7.52 -9.33
N THR A 29 0.50 7.55 -8.55
CA THR A 29 -0.51 6.48 -8.51
C THR A 29 -1.13 6.25 -9.88
N ASN A 30 -1.54 7.32 -10.56
CA ASN A 30 -2.18 7.22 -11.88
C ASN A 30 -1.21 6.73 -12.97
N ILE A 31 0.07 7.11 -12.93
CA ILE A 31 1.09 6.58 -13.86
C ILE A 31 1.21 5.07 -13.69
N PHE A 32 1.33 4.56 -12.46
CA PHE A 32 1.39 3.13 -12.23
C PHE A 32 0.12 2.42 -12.71
N LEU A 33 -1.06 2.94 -12.38
CA LEU A 33 -2.34 2.33 -12.74
C LEU A 33 -2.64 2.38 -14.24
N ALA A 34 -2.08 3.36 -14.98
CA ALA A 34 -2.23 3.44 -16.44
C ALA A 34 -1.59 2.25 -17.16
N ASP A 35 -0.57 1.64 -16.57
CA ASP A 35 0.07 0.42 -17.08
C ASP A 35 -0.63 -0.86 -16.65
N GLN A 36 -1.72 -0.75 -15.87
CA GLN A 36 -2.48 -1.87 -15.32
C GLN A 36 -3.90 -1.93 -15.89
N ARG A 37 -4.50 -3.11 -15.81
CA ARG A 37 -5.93 -3.22 -16.02
C ARG A 37 -6.66 -2.88 -14.71
N VAL A 38 -7.51 -1.86 -14.72
CA VAL A 38 -8.24 -1.37 -13.55
C VAL A 38 -9.74 -1.62 -13.71
N VAL A 39 -10.40 -2.05 -12.64
CA VAL A 39 -11.85 -2.16 -12.48
C VAL A 39 -12.27 -1.13 -11.42
N ASN A 40 -13.07 -0.15 -11.83
CA ASN A 40 -13.40 1.00 -10.98
C ASN A 40 -14.35 0.68 -9.82
N GLU A 41 -15.09 -0.41 -9.90
CA GLU A 41 -16.07 -0.79 -8.89
C GLU A 41 -15.97 -2.30 -8.61
N ILE A 42 -16.16 -2.66 -7.35
CA ILE A 42 -16.38 -4.05 -6.97
C ILE A 42 -17.89 -4.29 -7.09
N PRO A 43 -18.35 -5.22 -7.94
CA PRO A 43 -19.76 -5.58 -7.99
C PRO A 43 -20.28 -5.99 -6.62
N THR A 44 -21.44 -5.47 -6.24
CA THR A 44 -22.10 -5.78 -4.97
C THR A 44 -22.93 -7.07 -5.01
N ASP A 45 -22.92 -7.75 -6.13
CA ASP A 45 -23.59 -9.01 -6.33
C ASP A 45 -22.91 -10.12 -5.49
N THR A 46 -23.72 -10.94 -4.82
CA THR A 46 -23.27 -12.00 -3.92
C THR A 46 -22.51 -13.12 -4.61
N ASN A 47 -22.53 -13.18 -5.94
CA ASN A 47 -21.83 -14.16 -6.77
C ASN A 47 -20.53 -13.60 -7.38
N PHE A 48 -20.16 -12.36 -7.05
CA PHE A 48 -18.92 -11.79 -7.57
C PHE A 48 -17.70 -12.54 -7.07
N ILE A 49 -16.87 -12.98 -8.01
CA ILE A 49 -15.60 -13.64 -7.74
C ILE A 49 -14.48 -12.79 -8.33
N PHE A 50 -13.51 -12.39 -7.50
CA PHE A 50 -12.32 -11.69 -7.97
C PHE A 50 -11.57 -12.55 -9.00
N LYS A 51 -11.14 -11.93 -10.10
CA LYS A 51 -10.13 -12.54 -10.95
C LYS A 51 -8.81 -12.55 -10.18
N THR A 52 -8.06 -13.63 -10.33
CA THR A 52 -6.86 -13.89 -9.52
C THR A 52 -5.64 -14.16 -10.39
N GLY A 53 -4.47 -14.03 -9.82
CA GLY A 53 -3.19 -14.27 -10.48
C GLY A 53 -2.48 -13.02 -10.95
N PRO A 54 -1.30 -13.16 -11.58
CA PRO A 54 -0.43 -12.05 -11.96
C PRO A 54 -1.08 -11.12 -13.02
N ASP A 55 -1.98 -11.65 -13.84
CA ASP A 55 -2.70 -10.89 -14.87
C ASP A 55 -4.09 -10.41 -14.41
N ALA A 56 -4.41 -10.55 -13.12
CA ALA A 56 -5.66 -10.07 -12.57
C ALA A 56 -5.71 -8.52 -12.60
N PRO A 57 -6.90 -7.92 -12.72
CA PRO A 57 -7.01 -6.47 -12.67
C PRO A 57 -6.82 -5.94 -11.24
N TYR A 58 -6.51 -4.64 -11.14
CA TYR A 58 -6.63 -3.88 -9.91
C TYR A 58 -8.07 -3.42 -9.73
N TYR A 59 -8.69 -3.76 -8.62
CA TYR A 59 -10.04 -3.34 -8.23
C TYR A 59 -9.93 -2.11 -7.33
N ARG A 60 -10.64 -1.04 -7.66
CA ARG A 60 -10.74 0.14 -6.80
C ARG A 60 -11.59 -0.21 -5.59
N LEU A 61 -11.04 -0.01 -4.38
CA LEU A 61 -11.67 -0.40 -3.12
C LEU A 61 -12.45 0.72 -2.44
N ASP A 62 -12.20 1.98 -2.82
CA ASP A 62 -12.82 3.17 -2.24
C ASP A 62 -13.28 4.15 -3.33
N GLU A 63 -14.24 5.01 -3.00
CA GLU A 63 -14.84 5.97 -3.96
C GLU A 63 -13.83 7.02 -4.43
N ASP A 64 -12.87 7.40 -3.57
CA ASP A 64 -11.92 8.47 -3.85
C ASP A 64 -10.68 8.00 -4.63
N GLY A 65 -10.53 6.69 -4.86
CA GLY A 65 -9.40 6.12 -5.58
C GLY A 65 -8.08 6.24 -4.82
N ASN A 66 -8.11 5.90 -3.54
CA ASN A 66 -6.93 5.87 -2.67
C ASN A 66 -6.37 4.45 -2.50
N LEU A 67 -7.22 3.44 -2.75
CA LEU A 67 -6.89 2.03 -2.57
C LEU A 67 -7.28 1.22 -3.81
N TYR A 68 -6.32 0.42 -4.32
CA TYR A 68 -6.57 -0.50 -5.44
C TYR A 68 -5.92 -1.85 -5.13
N MET A 69 -6.67 -2.93 -5.31
CA MET A 69 -6.24 -4.28 -4.98
C MET A 69 -6.24 -5.21 -6.19
N GLN A 70 -5.12 -5.88 -6.42
CA GLN A 70 -5.01 -7.04 -7.31
C GLN A 70 -4.93 -8.30 -6.45
N VAL A 71 -5.78 -9.26 -6.69
CA VAL A 71 -5.78 -10.53 -5.95
C VAL A 71 -4.85 -11.52 -6.65
N LEU A 72 -3.76 -11.89 -6.00
CA LEU A 72 -2.81 -12.88 -6.51
C LEU A 72 -3.25 -14.30 -6.15
N ASP A 73 -3.64 -14.50 -4.89
CA ASP A 73 -4.21 -15.73 -4.36
C ASP A 73 -5.44 -15.35 -3.50
N PRO A 74 -6.61 -15.91 -3.77
CA PRO A 74 -7.84 -15.56 -3.05
C PRO A 74 -7.91 -16.15 -1.65
N GLY A 75 -7.01 -17.06 -1.30
CA GLY A 75 -7.03 -17.79 -0.03
C GLY A 75 -8.13 -18.84 0.06
N THR A 76 -8.27 -19.42 1.24
CA THR A 76 -9.21 -20.51 1.53
C THR A 76 -10.58 -19.97 1.89
N ARG A 77 -11.58 -20.28 1.06
CA ARG A 77 -12.96 -19.85 1.29
C ARG A 77 -13.45 -20.22 2.70
N GLY A 78 -14.06 -19.26 3.39
CA GLY A 78 -14.55 -19.43 4.77
C GLY A 78 -13.53 -19.05 5.85
N ASN A 79 -12.27 -18.83 5.49
CA ASN A 79 -11.19 -18.47 6.41
C ASN A 79 -11.11 -16.94 6.67
N TYR A 80 -12.25 -16.29 6.94
CA TYR A 80 -12.32 -14.84 7.11
C TYR A 80 -11.87 -14.39 8.50
N ALA A 81 -11.27 -13.19 8.55
CA ALA A 81 -10.89 -12.54 9.80
C ALA A 81 -12.13 -12.12 10.60
N LYS A 82 -12.04 -12.24 11.93
CA LYS A 82 -13.07 -11.74 12.85
C LYS A 82 -12.60 -10.41 13.46
N THR A 83 -13.53 -9.53 13.76
CA THR A 83 -13.23 -8.29 14.47
C THR A 83 -12.42 -8.58 15.73
N ASP A 84 -11.39 -7.79 15.97
CA ASP A 84 -10.42 -7.91 17.06
C ASP A 84 -9.56 -9.19 17.04
N GLU A 85 -9.59 -9.96 15.95
CA GLU A 85 -8.69 -11.10 15.78
C GLU A 85 -7.26 -10.62 15.51
N MET A 86 -6.27 -11.29 16.12
CA MET A 86 -4.86 -11.04 15.87
C MET A 86 -4.45 -11.65 14.52
N ILE A 87 -4.07 -10.80 13.58
CA ILE A 87 -3.61 -11.21 12.26
C ILE A 87 -2.16 -10.76 12.07
N TYR A 88 -1.31 -11.68 11.70
CA TYR A 88 0.04 -11.39 11.24
C TYR A 88 0.06 -11.12 9.75
N PHE A 89 1.03 -10.32 9.32
CA PHE A 89 1.26 -10.09 7.90
C PHE A 89 2.74 -9.94 7.57
N ARG A 90 3.06 -10.23 6.33
CA ARG A 90 4.36 -9.92 5.72
C ARG A 90 4.12 -9.09 4.49
N TYR A 91 5.07 -8.23 4.17
CA TYR A 91 4.95 -7.35 3.03
C TYR A 91 6.30 -7.09 2.36
N THR A 92 6.23 -6.82 1.07
CA THR A 92 7.21 -6.06 0.30
C THR A 92 6.50 -4.86 -0.28
N ARG A 93 7.12 -3.69 -0.29
CA ARG A 93 6.53 -2.48 -0.84
C ARG A 93 7.49 -1.72 -1.72
N TRP A 94 6.93 -1.00 -2.68
CA TRP A 94 7.64 -0.18 -3.65
C TRP A 94 7.07 1.23 -3.68
N ASN A 95 7.96 2.22 -3.73
CA ASN A 95 7.60 3.63 -3.83
C ASN A 95 7.12 3.95 -5.26
N LEU A 96 5.88 4.36 -5.41
CA LEU A 96 5.30 4.66 -6.73
C LEU A 96 5.78 6.00 -7.31
N GLU A 97 6.34 6.91 -6.52
CA GLU A 97 7.02 8.08 -7.08
C GLU A 97 8.31 7.70 -7.80
N THR A 98 9.05 6.69 -7.29
CA THR A 98 10.20 6.13 -7.98
C THR A 98 9.78 5.48 -9.29
N TYR A 99 8.73 4.66 -9.26
CA TYR A 99 8.15 4.08 -10.47
C TYR A 99 7.77 5.16 -11.50
N ALA A 100 7.10 6.22 -11.07
CA ALA A 100 6.69 7.30 -11.96
C ALA A 100 7.86 8.05 -12.63
N GLN A 101 9.05 7.99 -12.04
CA GLN A 101 10.27 8.60 -12.58
C GLN A 101 11.07 7.66 -13.48
N THR A 102 11.10 6.37 -13.17
CA THR A 102 11.99 5.39 -13.80
C THR A 102 11.28 4.40 -14.72
N GLY A 103 9.97 4.20 -14.55
CA GLY A 103 9.21 3.13 -15.21
C GLY A 103 9.42 1.75 -14.59
N GLU A 104 10.20 1.64 -13.50
CA GLU A 104 10.53 0.37 -12.86
C GLU A 104 10.25 0.42 -11.34
N LEU A 105 9.78 -0.68 -10.77
CA LEU A 105 9.55 -0.79 -9.32
C LEU A 105 10.85 -0.86 -8.51
N GLY A 106 11.94 -1.32 -9.14
CA GLY A 106 13.22 -1.53 -8.47
C GLY A 106 13.18 -2.59 -7.37
N GLU A 107 14.14 -2.53 -6.45
CA GLU A 107 14.12 -3.38 -5.25
C GLU A 107 13.10 -2.82 -4.26
N GLY A 108 12.20 -3.69 -3.80
CA GLY A 108 11.25 -3.34 -2.75
C GLY A 108 11.89 -3.39 -1.36
N ASN A 109 11.20 -2.81 -0.39
CA ASN A 109 11.56 -2.95 1.01
C ASN A 109 10.42 -3.57 1.83
N GLY A 110 10.76 -4.21 2.96
CA GLY A 110 9.78 -4.86 3.82
C GLY A 110 10.36 -6.07 4.55
N ASN A 111 9.47 -6.93 5.04
CA ASN A 111 9.83 -8.09 5.84
C ASN A 111 9.42 -9.44 5.22
N GLU A 112 8.93 -9.46 3.97
CA GLU A 112 8.44 -10.69 3.33
C GLU A 112 9.51 -11.78 3.27
N ASN A 113 10.74 -11.39 2.92
CA ASN A 113 11.87 -12.30 2.74
C ASN A 113 12.83 -12.34 3.94
N ASN A 114 12.53 -11.63 5.02
CA ASN A 114 13.38 -11.57 6.21
C ASN A 114 12.78 -12.36 7.37
N MET A 115 13.15 -13.61 7.49
CA MET A 115 12.69 -14.51 8.56
C MET A 115 13.19 -14.11 9.95
N SER A 116 14.24 -13.28 10.04
CA SER A 116 14.80 -12.79 11.31
C SER A 116 14.15 -11.50 11.79
N SER A 117 13.30 -10.85 10.98
CA SER A 117 12.58 -9.66 11.41
C SER A 117 11.42 -10.01 12.34
N ASP A 118 11.11 -9.09 13.25
CA ASP A 118 9.96 -9.20 14.12
C ASP A 118 8.67 -9.41 13.31
N ASN A 119 7.73 -10.14 13.90
CA ASN A 119 6.43 -10.34 13.29
C ASN A 119 5.64 -9.04 13.32
N THR A 120 5.20 -8.61 12.15
CA THR A 120 4.23 -7.52 12.04
C THR A 120 2.82 -8.07 12.23
N PHE A 121 2.01 -7.40 13.04
CA PHE A 121 0.64 -7.82 13.31
C PHE A 121 -0.27 -6.63 13.60
N PHE A 122 -1.56 -6.87 13.51
CA PHE A 122 -2.61 -5.97 13.96
C PHE A 122 -3.78 -6.76 14.57
N ARG A 123 -4.67 -6.07 15.29
CA ARG A 123 -5.99 -6.56 15.65
C ARG A 123 -6.98 -6.08 14.59
N PHE A 124 -7.60 -7.02 13.87
CA PHE A 124 -8.44 -6.70 12.71
C PHE A 124 -9.60 -5.77 13.09
N GLN A 125 -9.73 -4.65 12.37
CA GLN A 125 -10.74 -3.59 12.61
C GLN A 125 -10.68 -2.92 13.99
N ASN A 126 -9.67 -3.16 14.82
CA ASN A 126 -9.50 -2.50 16.11
C ASN A 126 -8.44 -1.40 16.03
N PHE A 127 -8.81 -0.24 15.49
CA PHE A 127 -7.92 0.90 15.32
C PHE A 127 -7.72 1.75 16.59
N SER A 128 -8.35 1.39 17.72
CA SER A 128 -8.06 2.01 19.02
C SER A 128 -6.70 1.57 19.60
N LEU A 129 -6.15 0.47 19.09
CA LEU A 129 -4.85 -0.05 19.49
C LEU A 129 -3.73 0.51 18.60
N THR A 130 -2.65 0.98 19.22
CA THR A 130 -1.46 1.45 18.50
C THR A 130 -0.88 0.37 17.57
N SER A 131 -0.89 -0.90 18.00
CA SER A 131 -0.44 -2.04 17.19
C SER A 131 -1.22 -2.24 15.89
N SER A 132 -2.45 -1.71 15.80
CA SER A 132 -3.25 -1.73 14.58
C SER A 132 -3.15 -0.41 13.82
N MET A 133 -3.26 0.71 14.54
CA MET A 133 -3.28 2.05 13.97
C MET A 133 -1.98 2.41 13.23
N GLN A 134 -0.83 1.96 13.75
CA GLN A 134 0.49 2.25 13.17
C GLN A 134 0.65 1.80 11.71
N TRP A 135 -0.08 0.77 11.29
CA TRP A 135 -0.03 0.22 9.93
C TRP A 135 -0.99 0.91 8.95
N GLY A 136 -1.79 1.86 9.43
CA GLY A 136 -2.84 2.48 8.64
C GLY A 136 -4.03 1.55 8.38
N THR A 137 -5.09 2.11 7.82
CA THR A 137 -6.31 1.36 7.54
C THR A 137 -6.23 0.54 6.25
N GLY A 138 -5.40 1.00 5.29
CA GLY A 138 -5.28 0.37 3.97
C GLY A 138 -4.83 -1.08 4.03
N ILE A 139 -3.86 -1.41 4.91
CA ILE A 139 -3.32 -2.77 5.06
C ILE A 139 -4.39 -3.79 5.46
N GLN A 140 -5.44 -3.38 6.15
CA GLN A 140 -6.51 -4.27 6.60
C GLN A 140 -7.67 -4.39 5.60
N MET A 141 -7.76 -3.47 4.63
CA MET A 141 -8.89 -3.44 3.67
C MET A 141 -9.08 -4.74 2.88
N PRO A 142 -8.03 -5.43 2.40
CA PRO A 142 -8.21 -6.71 1.70
C PRO A 142 -8.97 -7.74 2.53
N LEU A 143 -8.76 -7.79 3.84
CA LEU A 143 -9.39 -8.77 4.73
C LEU A 143 -10.87 -8.50 5.02
N THR A 144 -11.41 -7.36 4.61
CA THR A 144 -12.86 -7.12 4.61
C THR A 144 -13.57 -7.86 3.48
N LEU A 145 -12.82 -8.31 2.46
CA LEU A 145 -13.31 -8.93 1.24
C LEU A 145 -12.79 -10.34 1.02
N LEU A 146 -11.60 -10.65 1.56
CA LEU A 146 -10.86 -11.88 1.29
C LEU A 146 -10.55 -12.67 2.57
N PRO A 147 -10.33 -13.99 2.47
CA PRO A 147 -9.79 -14.84 3.54
C PRO A 147 -8.43 -14.38 4.07
N VAL A 148 -8.10 -14.80 5.30
CA VAL A 148 -6.84 -14.41 5.98
C VAL A 148 -5.59 -14.88 5.25
N ASP A 149 -5.66 -16.00 4.55
CA ASP A 149 -4.53 -16.58 3.81
C ASP A 149 -4.42 -16.06 2.35
N ALA A 150 -5.15 -14.99 2.02
CA ALA A 150 -5.04 -14.35 0.72
C ALA A 150 -3.69 -13.66 0.50
N VAL A 151 -3.28 -13.55 -0.76
CA VAL A 151 -2.10 -12.79 -1.19
C VAL A 151 -2.55 -11.73 -2.19
N VAL A 152 -2.19 -10.49 -1.93
CA VAL A 152 -2.61 -9.37 -2.77
C VAL A 152 -1.46 -8.42 -3.08
N ASN A 153 -1.56 -7.76 -4.24
CA ASN A 153 -0.91 -6.48 -4.46
C ASN A 153 -1.91 -5.37 -4.12
N LEU A 154 -1.46 -4.38 -3.36
CA LEU A 154 -2.31 -3.29 -2.90
C LEU A 154 -1.63 -1.94 -3.15
N VAL A 155 -2.22 -1.09 -3.97
CA VAL A 155 -1.83 0.32 -4.10
C VAL A 155 -2.48 1.10 -2.98
N VAL A 156 -1.67 1.85 -2.24
CA VAL A 156 -2.10 2.61 -1.05
C VAL A 156 -1.57 4.03 -1.15
N LYS A 157 -2.45 5.01 -1.17
CA LYS A 157 -2.07 6.41 -0.97
C LYS A 157 -1.78 6.69 0.51
N SER A 158 -0.95 7.67 0.77
CA SER A 158 -0.35 7.97 2.08
C SER A 158 -1.34 8.02 3.23
N GLN A 159 -2.52 8.63 3.03
CA GLN A 159 -3.55 8.78 4.08
C GLN A 159 -4.07 7.44 4.64
N TYR A 160 -3.94 6.35 3.87
CA TYR A 160 -4.30 4.99 4.29
C TYR A 160 -3.09 4.12 4.61
N GLY A 161 -1.88 4.66 4.41
CA GLY A 161 -0.60 4.01 4.66
C GLY A 161 -0.16 4.05 6.11
N PHE A 162 1.09 3.67 6.36
CA PHE A 162 1.68 3.65 7.69
C PHE A 162 1.62 5.02 8.36
N LEU A 163 1.13 5.07 9.59
CA LEU A 163 0.82 6.31 10.30
C LEU A 163 2.01 7.29 10.37
N ASN A 164 3.20 6.77 10.66
CA ASN A 164 4.42 7.58 10.79
C ASN A 164 4.95 8.11 9.45
N GLU A 165 4.39 7.66 8.32
CA GLU A 165 4.82 8.04 6.98
C GLU A 165 3.79 8.89 6.24
N GLN A 166 2.59 9.06 6.78
CA GLN A 166 1.49 9.79 6.11
C GLN A 166 1.87 11.23 5.75
N THR A 167 2.70 11.87 6.55
CA THR A 167 3.17 13.25 6.32
C THR A 167 4.10 13.40 5.12
N TYR A 168 4.71 12.31 4.66
CA TYR A 168 5.57 12.32 3.46
C TYR A 168 4.78 12.29 2.17
N VAL A 169 3.48 11.94 2.22
CA VAL A 169 2.57 11.93 1.07
C VAL A 169 3.12 11.10 -0.10
N ILE A 170 3.59 9.88 0.20
CA ILE A 170 4.16 8.97 -0.78
C ILE A 170 3.22 7.78 -0.96
N PRO A 171 2.78 7.48 -2.20
CA PRO A 171 1.99 6.29 -2.48
C PRO A 171 2.91 5.07 -2.62
N PHE A 172 2.43 3.93 -2.13
CA PHE A 172 3.15 2.67 -2.22
C PHE A 172 2.32 1.58 -2.91
N LEU A 173 3.00 0.73 -3.66
CA LEU A 173 2.51 -0.59 -4.01
C LEU A 173 2.99 -1.56 -2.94
N PHE A 174 2.10 -2.28 -2.32
CA PHE A 174 2.42 -3.37 -1.39
C PHE A 174 2.12 -4.72 -2.03
N ARG A 175 2.97 -5.72 -1.82
CA ARG A 175 2.61 -7.13 -1.83
C ARG A 175 2.37 -7.53 -0.40
N LEU A 176 1.19 -8.08 -0.10
CA LEU A 176 0.77 -8.45 1.25
C LEU A 176 0.40 -9.92 1.29
N ARG A 177 0.83 -10.56 2.37
CA ARG A 177 0.46 -11.92 2.75
C ARG A 177 0.06 -11.91 4.22
N TYR A 178 -1.10 -12.47 4.53
CA TYR A 178 -1.63 -12.52 5.90
C TYR A 178 -1.64 -13.95 6.41
N TYR A 179 -1.62 -14.11 7.74
CA TYR A 179 -1.70 -15.41 8.39
C TYR A 179 -2.09 -15.27 9.88
N ARG A 180 -2.61 -16.36 10.45
CA ARG A 180 -2.85 -16.45 11.88
C ARG A 180 -1.60 -16.87 12.64
N PRO A 181 -1.47 -16.55 13.94
CA PRO A 181 -0.43 -17.15 14.75
C PRO A 181 -0.57 -18.68 14.74
N LEU A 182 0.55 -19.37 14.74
CA LEU A 182 0.56 -20.81 14.96
C LEU A 182 0.13 -21.05 16.42
N THR A 183 -0.93 -21.81 16.63
CA THR A 183 -1.40 -22.24 17.95
C THR A 183 -0.67 -23.49 18.40
#